data_70ac28566acb69cffd3d7b7ec26d7a3a
#
_entry.id   70ac28566acb69cffd3d7b7ec26d7a3a
#
_cell.length_a   1.000
_cell.length_b   1.000
_cell.length_c   1.000
_cell.angle_alpha   90.00
_cell.angle_beta   90.00
_cell.angle_gamma   90.00
#
_symmetry.space_group_name_H-M   'P 1'
#
loop_
_entity.id
_entity.type
_entity.pdbx_description
1 polymer ?
#
loop_
_entity_poly.entity_id
_entity_poly.type
_entity_poly.pdbx_seq_one_letter_code
_entity_poly.pdbx_strand_id
1 'polypeptide(L)'
;IPPIDVVCANNLNEKETVRRCEIDNVSDSQMILDIGSKTTQIISQYINKSKLILWNGPLGAFEYPSFAESSIKIANIIKSRSVNSEIISIAGGGDTNSVIKIAKAKDGFSYISNAGGAFLEWLEGNGSPGFNAIEENNIN
;
A
#
# COMPACT_ATOMS: atom_id res chain seq x y z
N ILE A 1 -0.48 5.14 12.29
CA ILE A 1 -1.59 4.41 12.93
C ILE A 1 -1.10 2.98 13.10
N PRO A 2 -0.83 2.53 14.33
CA PRO A 2 -0.52 1.12 14.54
C PRO A 2 -1.76 0.25 14.28
N PRO A 3 -1.60 -0.97 13.77
CA PRO A 3 -2.71 -1.90 13.63
C PRO A 3 -3.27 -2.30 14.99
N ILE A 4 -4.59 -2.43 15.10
CA ILE A 4 -5.28 -2.91 16.31
C ILE A 4 -5.74 -4.36 16.15
N ASP A 5 -5.93 -4.80 14.91
CA ASP A 5 -6.23 -6.18 14.55
C ASP A 5 -5.45 -6.58 13.29
N VAL A 6 -5.19 -7.86 13.16
CA VAL A 6 -4.34 -8.44 12.13
C VAL A 6 -4.90 -9.76 11.60
N VAL A 7 -4.39 -10.16 10.44
CA VAL A 7 -4.56 -11.50 9.87
C VAL A 7 -3.25 -12.24 10.02
N CYS A 8 -3.27 -13.36 10.69
CA CYS A 8 -2.10 -14.20 10.95
C CYS A 8 -2.29 -15.63 10.47
N ALA A 9 -1.17 -16.31 10.25
CA ALA A 9 -1.09 -17.74 10.00
C ALA A 9 0.27 -18.28 10.47
N ASN A 10 0.41 -19.59 10.56
CA ASN A 10 1.70 -20.21 10.90
C ASN A 10 2.73 -20.03 9.78
N ASN A 11 2.27 -20.03 8.54
CA ASN A 11 3.07 -19.69 7.36
C ASN A 11 2.16 -19.22 6.20
N LEU A 12 2.78 -18.78 5.10
CA LEU A 12 2.09 -18.21 3.94
C LEU A 12 1.17 -19.19 3.19
N ASN A 13 1.44 -20.50 3.27
CA ASN A 13 0.77 -21.53 2.47
C ASN A 13 -0.31 -22.32 3.23
N GLU A 14 -0.33 -22.21 4.56
CA GLU A 14 -1.27 -22.96 5.42
C GLU A 14 -2.57 -22.16 5.63
N LYS A 15 -3.50 -22.30 4.68
CA LYS A 15 -4.79 -21.61 4.72
C LYS A 15 -5.64 -21.97 5.94
N GLU A 16 -5.49 -23.18 6.46
CA GLU A 16 -6.21 -23.70 7.62
C GLU A 16 -5.82 -22.99 8.92
N THR A 17 -4.62 -22.39 8.98
CA THR A 17 -4.11 -21.68 10.14
C THR A 17 -4.43 -20.19 10.11
N VAL A 18 -5.03 -19.68 9.01
CA VAL A 18 -5.41 -18.26 8.88
C VAL A 18 -6.44 -17.88 9.93
N ARG A 19 -6.12 -16.88 10.72
CA ARG A 19 -7.02 -16.33 11.73
C ARG A 19 -6.91 -14.81 11.80
N ARG A 20 -7.99 -14.20 12.26
CA ARG A 20 -8.06 -12.77 12.56
C ARG A 20 -8.12 -12.58 14.07
N CYS A 21 -7.29 -11.72 14.61
CA CYS A 21 -7.23 -11.44 16.03
C CYS A 21 -6.79 -10.00 16.31
N GLU A 22 -7.02 -9.54 17.54
CA GLU A 22 -6.41 -8.32 18.05
C GLU A 22 -4.88 -8.48 18.06
N ILE A 23 -4.15 -7.38 17.90
CA ILE A 23 -2.67 -7.43 17.81
C ILE A 23 -2.04 -8.09 19.05
N ASP A 24 -2.60 -7.88 20.24
CA ASP A 24 -2.09 -8.42 21.49
C ASP A 24 -2.39 -9.94 21.68
N ASN A 25 -3.18 -10.52 20.78
CA ASN A 25 -3.59 -11.93 20.83
C ASN A 25 -2.89 -12.78 19.74
N VAL A 26 -1.83 -12.25 19.11
CA VAL A 26 -1.02 -13.01 18.17
C VAL A 26 -0.13 -14.00 18.91
N SER A 27 -0.17 -15.27 18.53
CA SER A 27 0.71 -16.29 19.12
C SER A 27 2.14 -16.15 18.60
N ASP A 28 3.13 -16.46 19.46
CA ASP A 28 4.56 -16.44 19.10
C ASP A 28 4.92 -17.34 17.91
N SER A 29 4.09 -18.36 17.65
CA SER A 29 4.26 -19.26 16.50
C SER A 29 3.65 -18.75 15.19
N GLN A 30 3.00 -17.58 15.19
CA GLN A 30 2.28 -17.03 14.05
C GLN A 30 2.98 -15.83 13.44
N MET A 31 2.89 -15.72 12.13
CA MET A 31 3.30 -14.56 11.35
C MET A 31 2.10 -13.62 11.18
N ILE A 32 2.33 -12.32 11.32
CA ILE A 32 1.36 -11.29 10.91
C ILE A 32 1.53 -11.10 9.40
N LEU A 33 0.46 -11.34 8.65
CA LEU A 33 0.50 -11.40 7.18
C LEU A 33 -0.42 -10.38 6.49
N ASP A 34 -1.35 -9.77 7.22
CA ASP A 34 -2.13 -8.61 6.77
C ASP A 34 -2.68 -7.86 7.99
N ILE A 35 -3.14 -6.63 7.79
CA ILE A 35 -3.92 -5.92 8.80
C ILE A 35 -5.36 -6.43 8.82
N GLY A 36 -6.01 -6.32 9.97
CA GLY A 36 -7.40 -6.74 10.12
C GLY A 36 -8.42 -5.71 9.59
N SER A 37 -9.68 -6.11 9.66
CA SER A 37 -10.78 -5.30 9.13
C SER A 37 -11.04 -4.02 9.92
N LYS A 38 -10.83 -4.03 11.24
CA LYS A 38 -10.97 -2.84 12.10
C LYS A 38 -9.90 -1.81 11.76
N THR A 39 -8.64 -2.24 11.61
CA THR A 39 -7.52 -1.38 11.19
C THR A 39 -7.77 -0.82 9.79
N THR A 40 -8.21 -1.66 8.86
CA THR A 40 -8.56 -1.23 7.49
C THR A 40 -9.67 -0.17 7.51
N GLN A 41 -10.66 -0.32 8.39
CA GLN A 41 -11.74 0.68 8.55
C GLN A 41 -11.22 2.02 9.07
N ILE A 42 -10.32 1.99 10.05
CA ILE A 42 -9.67 3.22 10.57
C ILE A 42 -8.91 3.93 9.46
N ILE A 43 -8.06 3.21 8.71
CA ILE A 43 -7.32 3.77 7.56
C ILE A 43 -8.28 4.36 6.54
N SER A 44 -9.38 3.68 6.24
CA SER A 44 -10.41 4.17 5.32
C SER A 44 -11.02 5.50 5.76
N GLN A 45 -11.23 5.70 7.07
CA GLN A 45 -11.72 6.97 7.61
C GLN A 45 -10.72 8.11 7.41
N TYR A 46 -9.39 7.83 7.54
CA TYR A 46 -8.36 8.82 7.26
C TYR A 46 -8.28 9.14 5.78
N ILE A 47 -8.32 8.13 4.90
CA ILE A 47 -8.38 8.32 3.45
C ILE A 47 -9.57 9.22 3.10
N ASN A 48 -10.75 8.98 3.71
CA ASN A 48 -11.95 9.77 3.44
C ASN A 48 -11.87 11.25 3.86
N LYS A 49 -10.96 11.59 4.76
CA LYS A 49 -10.71 12.97 5.21
C LYS A 49 -9.53 13.63 4.48
N SER A 50 -8.74 12.86 3.76
CA SER A 50 -7.53 13.35 3.09
C SER A 50 -7.86 14.05 1.77
N LYS A 51 -6.96 14.96 1.35
CA LYS A 51 -6.97 15.61 0.03
C LYS A 51 -5.85 15.08 -0.87
N LEU A 52 -4.81 14.54 -0.27
CA LEU A 52 -3.66 13.94 -0.94
C LEU A 52 -3.36 12.60 -0.27
N ILE A 53 -3.19 11.57 -1.06
CA ILE A 53 -2.75 10.24 -0.63
C ILE A 53 -1.45 9.92 -1.34
N LEU A 54 -0.45 9.52 -0.57
CA LEU A 54 0.76 8.87 -1.05
C LEU A 54 0.77 7.43 -0.53
N TRP A 55 0.77 6.46 -1.44
CA TRP A 55 0.79 5.05 -1.10
C TRP A 55 2.04 4.38 -1.63
N ASN A 56 2.89 3.88 -0.73
CA ASN A 56 4.11 3.16 -1.07
C ASN A 56 4.23 1.88 -0.22
N GLY A 57 4.04 0.76 -0.84
CA GLY A 57 4.03 -0.58 -0.23
C GLY A 57 2.63 -1.13 0.09
N PRO A 58 2.39 -2.42 -0.14
CA PRO A 58 1.17 -3.11 0.26
C PRO A 58 1.05 -3.20 1.79
N LEU A 59 -0.15 -3.51 2.28
CA LEU A 59 -0.44 -3.62 3.71
C LEU A 59 -0.27 -5.05 4.24
N GLY A 60 -0.21 -6.03 3.36
CA GLY A 60 -0.07 -7.44 3.68
C GLY A 60 0.68 -8.21 2.59
N ALA A 61 0.83 -9.52 2.78
CA ALA A 61 1.44 -10.45 1.82
C ALA A 61 0.49 -10.69 0.62
N PHE A 62 0.29 -9.66 -0.16
CA PHE A 62 -0.74 -9.53 -1.20
C PHE A 62 -0.65 -10.58 -2.33
N GLU A 63 0.51 -11.23 -2.49
CA GLU A 63 0.74 -12.32 -3.44
C GLU A 63 -0.11 -13.55 -3.08
N TYR A 64 -0.52 -13.64 -1.82
CA TYR A 64 -1.38 -14.69 -1.30
C TYR A 64 -2.80 -14.15 -1.11
N PRO A 65 -3.81 -14.71 -1.80
CA PRO A 65 -5.18 -14.19 -1.74
C PRO A 65 -5.76 -14.03 -0.33
N SER A 66 -5.33 -14.88 0.61
CA SER A 66 -5.77 -14.83 2.02
C SER A 66 -5.28 -13.58 2.75
N PHE A 67 -4.27 -12.89 2.24
CA PHE A 67 -3.59 -11.75 2.88
C PHE A 67 -3.55 -10.50 1.98
N ALA A 68 -4.38 -10.47 0.94
CA ALA A 68 -4.48 -9.36 0.00
C ALA A 68 -5.68 -8.43 0.27
N GLU A 69 -6.59 -8.85 1.15
CA GLU A 69 -7.91 -8.23 1.30
C GLU A 69 -7.82 -6.74 1.68
N SER A 70 -6.97 -6.40 2.65
CA SER A 70 -6.82 -5.01 3.12
C SER A 70 -6.28 -4.11 2.02
N SER A 71 -5.22 -4.56 1.34
CA SER A 71 -4.58 -3.81 0.26
C SER A 71 -5.54 -3.57 -0.91
N ILE A 72 -6.30 -4.59 -1.33
CA ILE A 72 -7.31 -4.47 -2.38
C ILE A 72 -8.42 -3.48 -1.98
N LYS A 73 -8.89 -3.57 -0.73
CA LYS A 73 -9.93 -2.68 -0.22
C LYS A 73 -9.48 -1.22 -0.21
N ILE A 74 -8.28 -0.95 0.27
CA ILE A 74 -7.70 0.39 0.27
C ILE A 74 -7.50 0.91 -1.16
N ALA A 75 -6.99 0.10 -2.09
CA ALA A 75 -6.88 0.48 -3.50
C ALA A 75 -8.22 0.93 -4.09
N ASN A 76 -9.29 0.19 -3.81
CA ASN A 76 -10.62 0.51 -4.32
C ASN A 76 -11.21 1.78 -3.69
N ILE A 77 -10.97 2.05 -2.41
CA ILE A 77 -11.40 3.29 -1.74
C ILE A 77 -10.68 4.49 -2.37
N ILE A 78 -9.35 4.40 -2.53
CA ILE A 78 -8.55 5.46 -3.15
C ILE A 78 -9.05 5.71 -4.58
N LYS A 79 -9.22 4.65 -5.39
CA LYS A 79 -9.76 4.74 -6.75
C LYS A 79 -11.08 5.51 -6.78
N SER A 80 -12.05 5.09 -5.97
CA SER A 80 -13.39 5.70 -5.96
C SER A 80 -13.32 7.20 -5.72
N ARG A 81 -12.51 7.64 -4.75
CA ARG A 81 -12.38 9.05 -4.41
C ARG A 81 -11.58 9.85 -5.45
N SER A 82 -10.56 9.24 -6.06
CA SER A 82 -9.77 9.91 -7.10
C SER A 82 -10.57 10.11 -8.39
N VAL A 83 -11.36 9.11 -8.81
CA VAL A 83 -12.25 9.23 -9.99
C VAL A 83 -13.25 10.37 -9.81
N ASN A 84 -13.74 10.57 -8.61
CA ASN A 84 -14.65 11.68 -8.27
C ASN A 84 -13.91 13.02 -8.07
N SER A 85 -12.62 13.10 -8.34
CA SER A 85 -11.79 14.29 -8.13
C SER A 85 -11.81 14.83 -6.69
N GLU A 86 -12.08 13.99 -5.71
CA GLU A 86 -12.13 14.35 -4.30
C GLU A 86 -10.75 14.38 -3.64
N ILE A 87 -9.81 13.60 -4.21
CA ILE A 87 -8.43 13.50 -3.74
C ILE A 87 -7.44 13.44 -4.92
N ILE A 88 -6.20 13.82 -4.63
CA ILE A 88 -5.05 13.47 -5.47
C ILE A 88 -4.42 12.21 -4.89
N SER A 89 -4.25 11.18 -5.70
CA SER A 89 -3.67 9.90 -5.28
C SER A 89 -2.42 9.57 -6.07
N ILE A 90 -1.34 9.30 -5.34
CA ILE A 90 -0.04 8.95 -5.88
C ILE A 90 0.34 7.58 -5.31
N ALA A 91 0.76 6.67 -6.18
CA ALA A 91 1.26 5.37 -5.78
C ALA A 91 2.70 5.17 -6.26
N GLY A 92 3.53 4.56 -5.42
CA GLY A 92 4.93 4.25 -5.73
C GLY A 92 5.30 2.80 -5.39
N GLY A 93 6.20 2.23 -6.20
CA GLY A 93 6.75 0.91 -6.00
C GLY A 93 6.09 -0.20 -6.79
N GLY A 94 6.88 -1.22 -7.16
CA GLY A 94 6.44 -2.34 -7.99
C GLY A 94 5.33 -3.16 -7.33
N ASP A 95 5.45 -3.42 -6.03
CA ASP A 95 4.48 -4.21 -5.26
C ASP A 95 3.15 -3.47 -5.10
N THR A 96 3.21 -2.16 -4.83
CA THR A 96 2.00 -1.31 -4.82
C THR A 96 1.29 -1.35 -6.16
N ASN A 97 2.04 -1.24 -7.26
CA ASN A 97 1.49 -1.35 -8.62
C ASN A 97 0.86 -2.71 -8.88
N SER A 98 1.42 -3.79 -8.35
CA SER A 98 0.86 -5.13 -8.47
C SER A 98 -0.48 -5.24 -7.74
N VAL A 99 -0.58 -4.72 -6.51
CA VAL A 99 -1.86 -4.62 -5.78
C VAL A 99 -2.89 -3.81 -6.56
N ILE A 100 -2.52 -2.64 -7.08
CA ILE A 100 -3.41 -1.77 -7.87
C ILE A 100 -3.94 -2.50 -9.11
N LYS A 101 -3.11 -3.31 -9.77
CA LYS A 101 -3.51 -4.16 -10.91
C LYS A 101 -4.50 -5.24 -10.47
N ILE A 102 -4.21 -5.97 -9.38
CA ILE A 102 -5.09 -7.00 -8.83
C ILE A 102 -6.46 -6.40 -8.47
N ALA A 103 -6.47 -5.23 -7.85
CA ALA A 103 -7.68 -4.50 -7.48
C ALA A 103 -8.41 -3.88 -8.69
N LYS A 104 -7.84 -3.95 -9.92
CA LYS A 104 -8.35 -3.27 -11.13
C LYS A 104 -8.59 -1.77 -10.88
N ALA A 105 -7.66 -1.14 -10.17
CA ALA A 105 -7.78 0.23 -9.68
C ALA A 105 -6.91 1.24 -10.46
N LYS A 106 -6.15 0.79 -11.46
CA LYS A 106 -5.14 1.60 -12.16
C LYS A 106 -5.67 2.93 -12.66
N ASP A 107 -6.82 2.91 -13.33
CA ASP A 107 -7.39 4.10 -13.97
C ASP A 107 -7.96 5.13 -12.98
N GLY A 108 -7.93 4.79 -11.69
CA GLY A 108 -8.42 5.67 -10.62
C GLY A 108 -7.33 6.38 -9.84
N PHE A 109 -6.05 6.17 -10.15
CA PHE A 109 -4.95 6.89 -9.49
C PHE A 109 -4.51 8.08 -10.33
N SER A 110 -4.23 9.22 -9.66
CA SER A 110 -3.76 10.43 -10.33
C SER A 110 -2.35 10.23 -10.91
N TYR A 111 -1.49 9.49 -10.22
CA TYR A 111 -0.15 9.16 -10.67
C TYR A 111 0.32 7.83 -10.09
N ILE A 112 1.01 7.01 -10.89
CA ILE A 112 1.60 5.74 -10.49
C ILE A 112 3.06 5.71 -10.94
N SER A 113 4.00 5.59 -9.98
CA SER A 113 5.43 5.43 -10.23
C SER A 113 5.84 3.97 -10.06
N ASN A 114 6.65 3.45 -10.98
CA ASN A 114 7.30 2.15 -10.83
C ASN A 114 8.54 2.21 -9.92
N ALA A 115 9.07 3.40 -9.67
CA ALA A 115 10.30 3.64 -8.91
C ALA A 115 9.97 4.13 -7.50
N GLY A 116 9.51 3.22 -6.62
CA GLY A 116 9.08 3.59 -5.26
C GLY A 116 10.18 4.22 -4.40
N GLY A 117 11.38 3.64 -4.35
CA GLY A 117 12.51 4.15 -3.57
C GLY A 117 12.99 5.52 -4.08
N ALA A 118 13.32 5.61 -5.36
CA ALA A 118 13.77 6.87 -5.96
C ALA A 118 12.72 7.99 -5.88
N PHE A 119 11.44 7.63 -5.90
CA PHE A 119 10.35 8.59 -5.74
C PHE A 119 10.29 9.13 -4.30
N LEU A 120 10.50 8.30 -3.29
CA LEU A 120 10.57 8.74 -1.89
C LEU A 120 11.80 9.60 -1.63
N GLU A 121 12.98 9.20 -2.13
CA GLU A 121 14.21 9.99 -2.05
C GLU A 121 14.04 11.38 -2.66
N TRP A 122 13.37 11.46 -3.81
CA TRP A 122 13.05 12.73 -4.45
C TRP A 122 12.11 13.59 -3.58
N LEU A 123 11.09 12.99 -2.95
CA LEU A 123 10.19 13.73 -2.05
C LEU A 123 10.89 14.21 -0.79
N GLU A 124 11.91 13.51 -0.31
CA GLU A 124 12.76 13.92 0.83
C GLU A 124 13.70 15.09 0.47
N GLY A 125 13.73 15.51 -0.79
CA GLY A 125 14.63 16.56 -1.29
C GLY A 125 16.05 16.06 -1.54
N ASN A 126 16.31 14.77 -1.42
CA ASN A 126 17.54 14.13 -1.79
C ASN A 126 17.51 13.90 -3.30
N GLY A 127 18.30 14.62 -4.08
CA GLY A 127 18.37 14.41 -5.53
C GLY A 127 18.64 12.95 -5.84
N SER A 128 17.82 12.35 -6.70
CA SER A 128 18.09 10.98 -7.18
C SER A 128 19.37 10.98 -8.00
N PRO A 129 20.35 10.10 -7.72
CA PRO A 129 21.60 10.02 -8.50
C PRO A 129 21.36 9.90 -10.00
N GLY A 130 20.29 9.23 -10.42
CA GLY A 130 19.91 9.12 -11.83
C GLY A 130 19.41 10.44 -12.44
N PHE A 131 18.66 11.25 -11.70
CA PHE A 131 18.23 12.58 -12.15
C PHE A 131 19.40 13.53 -12.23
N ASN A 132 20.28 13.55 -11.22
CA ASN A 132 21.46 14.40 -11.20
C ASN A 132 22.39 14.08 -12.38
N ALA A 133 22.58 12.80 -12.70
CA ALA A 133 23.38 12.38 -13.85
C ALA A 133 22.77 12.83 -15.21
N ILE A 134 21.45 12.90 -15.31
CA ILE A 134 20.76 13.39 -16.53
C ILE A 134 20.89 14.92 -16.62
N GLU A 135 20.72 15.64 -15.54
CA GLU A 135 20.88 17.10 -15.49
C GLU A 135 22.31 17.52 -15.82
N GLU A 136 23.32 16.86 -15.24
CA GLU A 136 24.74 17.11 -15.51
C GLU A 136 25.14 16.83 -16.96
N ASN A 137 24.50 15.88 -17.65
CA ASN A 137 24.77 15.56 -19.04
C ASN A 137 23.98 16.42 -20.06
N ASN A 138 22.95 17.16 -19.62
CA ASN A 138 22.19 18.08 -20.50
C ASN A 138 22.73 19.51 -20.51
N ILE A 139 23.84 19.77 -19.82
CA ILE A 139 24.48 21.10 -19.74
C ILE A 139 25.68 21.22 -20.72
N ASN A 140 25.90 20.23 -21.59
CA ASN A 140 26.95 20.27 -22.63
C ASN A 140 26.35 20.34 -24.05
#